data_aa9a7f9eb42d5192815e93c01d6d536f
#
_entry.id   aa9a7f9eb42d5192815e93c01d6d536f
#
_cell.length_a   1.000
_cell.length_b   1.000
_cell.length_c   1.000
_cell.angle_alpha   90.00
_cell.angle_beta   90.00
_cell.angle_gamma   90.00
#
_symmetry.space_group_name_H-M   'P 1'
#
loop_
_entity.id
_entity.type
_entity.pdbx_description
1 polymer ?
#
loop_
_entity_poly.entity_id
_entity_poly.type
_entity_poly.pdbx_seq_one_letter_code
_entity_poly.pdbx_strand_id
1 'polypeptide(L)'
;MPRMLVELEKNKAAAARGDEESLGLLAGRSAVNGLGTTTIQWWRSVDDIYAYANAPSMAHRPAWLAFHRAARRDPSAVTIWHETYAVSAAESLYAGPAPSGLADVAGAVPVGRRGETARERIVRR
;
A
#
# COMPACT_ATOMS: atom_id res chain seq x y z
N MET A 1 8.28 -9.22 7.00
CA MET A 1 7.33 -8.13 6.66
C MET A 1 7.73 -6.88 7.42
N PRO A 2 7.78 -5.71 6.80
CA PRO A 2 8.10 -4.46 7.50
C PRO A 2 7.15 -4.20 8.67
N ARG A 3 7.70 -3.74 9.82
CA ARG A 3 6.89 -3.49 11.04
C ARG A 3 5.71 -2.54 10.78
N MET A 4 5.92 -1.54 9.93
CA MET A 4 4.87 -0.60 9.51
C MET A 4 3.69 -1.29 8.82
N LEU A 5 3.94 -2.23 7.92
CA LEU A 5 2.86 -2.95 7.24
C LEU A 5 2.08 -3.84 8.21
N VAL A 6 2.77 -4.48 9.16
CA VAL A 6 2.11 -5.26 10.22
C VAL A 6 1.20 -4.39 11.08
N GLU A 7 1.66 -3.18 11.47
CA GLU A 7 0.87 -2.22 12.23
C GLU A 7 -0.38 -1.78 11.46
N LEU A 8 -0.21 -1.42 10.20
CA LEU A 8 -1.30 -0.99 9.32
C LEU A 8 -2.32 -2.09 9.05
N GLU A 9 -1.90 -3.34 8.84
CA GLU A 9 -2.81 -4.47 8.65
C GLU A 9 -3.56 -4.82 9.94
N LYS A 10 -2.94 -4.69 11.12
CA LYS A 10 -3.62 -4.83 12.41
C LYS A 10 -4.70 -3.76 12.60
N ASN A 11 -4.37 -2.49 12.32
CA ASN A 11 -5.34 -1.41 12.38
C ASN A 11 -6.50 -1.63 11.40
N LYS A 12 -6.21 -2.01 10.15
CA LYS A 12 -7.24 -2.33 9.15
C LYS A 12 -8.21 -3.40 9.66
N ALA A 13 -7.69 -4.47 10.26
CA ALA A 13 -8.51 -5.54 10.83
C ALA A 13 -9.33 -5.05 12.05
N ALA A 14 -8.75 -4.24 12.93
CA ALA A 14 -9.45 -3.66 14.08
C ALA A 14 -10.54 -2.68 13.65
N ALA A 15 -10.24 -1.83 12.66
CA ALA A 15 -11.22 -0.89 12.10
C ALA A 15 -12.40 -1.61 11.42
N ALA A 16 -12.16 -2.72 10.74
CA ALA A 16 -13.21 -3.54 10.14
C ALA A 16 -14.17 -4.14 11.17
N ARG A 17 -13.71 -4.36 12.41
CA ARG A 17 -14.55 -4.80 13.53
C ARG A 17 -15.19 -3.64 14.31
N GLY A 18 -14.82 -2.40 14.01
CA GLY A 18 -15.27 -1.21 14.76
C GLY A 18 -14.50 -0.95 16.05
N ASP A 19 -13.38 -1.62 16.28
CA ASP A 19 -12.57 -1.49 17.51
C ASP A 19 -11.68 -0.24 17.48
N GLU A 20 -11.28 0.22 16.29
CA GLU A 20 -10.41 1.37 16.07
C GLU A 20 -10.87 2.21 14.88
N GLU A 21 -10.39 3.45 14.80
CA GLU A 21 -10.51 4.27 13.60
C GLU A 21 -9.53 3.79 12.53
N SER A 22 -9.97 3.78 11.27
CA SER A 22 -9.13 3.36 10.14
C SER A 22 -8.06 4.40 9.83
N LEU A 23 -6.81 3.96 9.77
CA LEU A 23 -5.67 4.77 9.29
C LEU A 23 -5.67 4.97 7.76
N GLY A 24 -6.58 4.33 7.04
CA GLY A 24 -6.76 4.55 5.60
C GLY A 24 -6.04 3.56 4.68
N LEU A 25 -5.29 2.58 5.21
CA LEU A 25 -4.74 1.51 4.37
C LEU A 25 -5.87 0.61 3.84
N LEU A 26 -5.91 0.42 2.54
CA LEU A 26 -6.87 -0.46 1.87
C LEU A 26 -6.27 -1.85 1.62
N ALA A 27 -5.03 -1.91 1.14
CA ALA A 27 -4.28 -3.15 0.96
C ALA A 27 -2.77 -2.88 0.96
N GLY A 28 -1.97 -3.90 1.24
CA GLY A 28 -0.51 -3.83 1.18
C GLY A 28 0.11 -5.17 0.82
N ARG A 29 1.21 -5.12 0.07
CA ARG A 29 2.00 -6.28 -0.32
C ARG A 29 3.48 -5.97 -0.24
N SER A 30 4.25 -6.93 0.20
CA SER A 30 5.72 -6.85 0.19
C SER A 30 6.31 -8.04 -0.55
N ALA A 31 7.34 -7.77 -1.32
CA ALA A 31 8.15 -8.79 -1.98
C ALA A 31 9.63 -8.48 -1.77
N VAL A 32 10.43 -9.52 -1.64
CA VAL A 32 11.90 -9.42 -1.61
C VAL A 32 12.41 -9.68 -3.03
N ASN A 33 13.29 -8.83 -3.50
CA ASN A 33 13.98 -8.97 -4.78
C ASN A 33 15.48 -8.77 -4.59
N GLY A 34 16.27 -8.88 -5.66
CA GLY A 34 17.72 -8.74 -5.58
C GLY A 34 18.23 -7.37 -5.10
N LEU A 35 17.38 -6.37 -5.01
CA LEU A 35 17.69 -5.01 -4.55
C LEU A 35 17.17 -4.74 -3.13
N GLY A 36 16.46 -5.69 -2.52
CA GLY A 36 15.88 -5.53 -1.18
C GLY A 36 14.39 -5.84 -1.11
N THR A 37 13.65 -5.09 -0.32
CA THR A 37 12.21 -5.26 -0.15
C THR A 37 11.45 -4.16 -0.88
N THR A 38 10.52 -4.57 -1.75
CA THR A 38 9.55 -3.68 -2.37
C THR A 38 8.20 -3.85 -1.68
N THR A 39 7.59 -2.75 -1.27
CA THR A 39 6.25 -2.74 -0.69
C THR A 39 5.34 -1.86 -1.54
N ILE A 40 4.21 -2.41 -1.96
CA ILE A 40 3.14 -1.70 -2.65
C ILE A 40 1.98 -1.56 -1.68
N GLN A 41 1.43 -0.38 -1.58
CA GLN A 41 0.30 -0.08 -0.69
C GLN A 41 -0.78 0.66 -1.46
N TRP A 42 -2.03 0.35 -1.16
CA TRP A 42 -3.21 1.07 -1.62
C TRP A 42 -3.83 1.81 -0.45
N TRP A 43 -4.05 3.09 -0.61
CA TRP A 43 -4.56 3.97 0.42
C TRP A 43 -5.85 4.65 -0.01
N ARG A 44 -6.68 4.99 0.93
CA ARG A 44 -7.92 5.73 0.71
C ARG A 44 -7.66 7.13 0.17
N SER A 45 -6.63 7.81 0.69
CA SER A 45 -6.23 9.16 0.26
C SER A 45 -4.76 9.43 0.52
N VAL A 46 -4.22 10.47 -0.13
CA VAL A 46 -2.87 10.99 0.14
C VAL A 46 -2.80 11.56 1.56
N ASP A 47 -3.86 12.19 2.04
CA ASP A 47 -3.92 12.76 3.38
C ASP A 47 -3.79 11.69 4.47
N ASP A 48 -4.35 10.50 4.28
CA ASP A 48 -4.18 9.37 5.19
C ASP A 48 -2.72 8.92 5.26
N ILE A 49 -2.01 8.90 4.12
CA ILE A 49 -0.57 8.58 4.10
C ILE A 49 0.21 9.58 4.94
N TYR A 50 -0.04 10.87 4.76
CA TYR A 50 0.63 11.93 5.53
C TYR A 50 0.26 11.90 7.01
N ALA A 51 -0.99 11.66 7.35
CA ALA A 51 -1.43 11.53 8.73
C ALA A 51 -0.68 10.39 9.45
N TYR A 52 -0.61 9.21 8.82
CA TYR A 52 0.14 8.08 9.34
C TYR A 52 1.65 8.36 9.44
N ALA A 53 2.24 8.90 8.38
CA ALA A 53 3.69 9.17 8.33
C ALA A 53 4.16 10.17 9.40
N ASN A 54 3.32 11.13 9.75
CA ASN A 54 3.63 12.17 10.72
C ASN A 54 3.19 11.85 12.15
N ALA A 55 2.41 10.80 12.36
CA ALA A 55 1.93 10.41 13.69
C ALA A 55 3.09 9.95 14.59
N PRO A 56 3.33 10.61 15.73
CA PRO A 56 4.52 10.33 16.55
C PRO A 56 4.47 8.95 17.21
N SER A 57 3.29 8.39 17.41
CA SER A 57 3.06 7.07 18.03
C SER A 57 3.13 5.90 17.07
N MET A 58 3.18 6.16 15.76
CA MET A 58 3.17 5.13 14.72
C MET A 58 4.58 4.70 14.30
N ALA A 59 4.71 3.49 13.78
CA ALA A 59 5.99 2.86 13.46
C ALA A 59 6.78 3.57 12.34
N HIS A 60 6.12 4.36 11.48
CA HIS A 60 6.78 5.08 10.39
C HIS A 60 7.83 6.08 10.89
N ARG A 61 7.48 6.93 11.86
CA ARG A 61 8.38 7.99 12.33
C ARG A 61 9.66 7.47 12.99
N PRO A 62 9.63 6.50 13.91
CA PRO A 62 10.85 5.89 14.43
C PRO A 62 11.71 5.22 13.35
N ALA A 63 11.09 4.55 12.38
CA ALA A 63 11.79 3.92 11.25
C ALA A 63 12.52 4.96 10.39
N TRP A 64 11.86 6.08 10.08
CA TRP A 64 12.44 7.20 9.35
C TRP A 64 13.64 7.82 10.07
N LEU A 65 13.53 8.04 11.37
CA LEU A 65 14.64 8.55 12.18
C LEU A 65 15.82 7.55 12.26
N ALA A 66 15.54 6.26 12.34
CA ALA A 66 16.57 5.23 12.31
C ALA A 66 17.29 5.18 10.96
N PHE A 67 16.55 5.29 9.85
CA PHE A 67 17.11 5.40 8.51
C PHE A 67 18.07 6.59 8.38
N HIS A 68 17.64 7.77 8.78
CA HIS A 68 18.48 8.97 8.72
C HIS A 68 19.76 8.88 9.58
N ARG A 69 19.67 8.20 10.73
CA ARG A 69 20.87 7.95 11.57
C ARG A 69 21.84 7.00 10.88
N ALA A 70 21.33 5.93 10.25
CA ALA A 70 22.15 5.00 9.49
C ALA A 70 22.81 5.66 8.29
N ALA A 71 22.04 6.42 7.50
CA ALA A 71 22.53 7.13 6.31
C ALA A 71 23.58 8.21 6.64
N ARG A 72 23.52 8.82 7.82
CA ARG A 72 24.59 9.75 8.28
C ARG A 72 25.88 9.03 8.64
N ARG A 73 25.81 7.80 9.11
CA ARG A 73 27.02 7.01 9.45
C ARG A 73 27.67 6.44 8.18
N ASP A 74 26.86 5.94 7.27
CA ASP A 74 27.32 5.39 5.99
C ASP A 74 26.24 5.66 4.93
N PRO A 75 26.43 6.67 4.06
CA PRO A 75 25.47 6.99 3.01
C PRO A 75 25.26 5.87 1.98
N SER A 76 26.16 4.90 1.90
CA SER A 76 26.09 3.77 0.98
C SER A 76 25.34 2.55 1.55
N ALA A 77 25.13 2.50 2.86
CA ALA A 77 24.61 1.31 3.54
C ALA A 77 23.11 1.11 3.34
N VAL A 78 22.36 2.17 3.07
CA VAL A 78 20.88 2.10 2.99
C VAL A 78 20.37 3.03 1.90
N THR A 79 19.49 2.49 1.06
CA THR A 79 18.76 3.29 0.08
C THR A 79 17.27 3.08 0.32
N ILE A 80 16.52 4.17 0.34
CA ILE A 80 15.05 4.15 0.31
C ILE A 80 14.57 4.91 -0.94
N TRP A 81 13.58 4.34 -1.58
CA TRP A 81 12.90 4.94 -2.72
C TRP A 81 11.40 4.86 -2.47
N HIS A 82 10.73 5.99 -2.56
CA HIS A 82 9.28 6.11 -2.47
C HIS A 82 8.71 6.76 -3.71
N GLU A 83 7.57 6.24 -4.15
CA GLU A 83 6.72 6.86 -5.15
C GLU A 83 5.28 6.86 -4.63
N THR A 84 4.55 7.91 -4.89
CA THR A 84 3.13 8.03 -4.55
C THR A 84 2.35 8.43 -5.79
N TYR A 85 1.33 7.67 -6.12
CA TYR A 85 0.48 7.88 -7.28
C TYR A 85 -0.94 8.20 -6.82
N ALA A 86 -1.45 9.38 -7.20
CA ALA A 86 -2.86 9.69 -7.07
C ALA A 86 -3.59 9.15 -8.31
N VAL A 87 -4.38 8.10 -8.14
CA VAL A 87 -4.97 7.35 -9.23
C VAL A 87 -6.38 7.86 -9.53
N SER A 88 -6.59 8.40 -10.73
CA SER A 88 -7.90 8.87 -11.21
C SER A 88 -8.68 7.80 -12.00
N ALA A 89 -7.99 6.81 -12.56
CA ALA A 89 -8.59 5.71 -13.30
C ALA A 89 -7.70 4.48 -13.19
N ALA A 90 -8.29 3.31 -13.08
CA ALA A 90 -7.58 2.05 -13.00
C ALA A 90 -8.41 0.92 -13.61
N GLU A 91 -7.73 -0.09 -14.14
CA GLU A 91 -8.33 -1.36 -14.54
C GLU A 91 -7.38 -2.49 -14.18
N SER A 92 -7.90 -3.70 -14.11
CA SER A 92 -7.09 -4.90 -13.94
C SER A 92 -7.80 -6.11 -14.53
N LEU A 93 -7.00 -7.06 -14.97
CA LEU A 93 -7.44 -8.35 -15.45
C LEU A 93 -6.71 -9.45 -14.68
N TYR A 94 -7.46 -10.42 -14.21
CA TYR A 94 -6.93 -11.56 -13.49
C TYR A 94 -7.19 -12.85 -14.26
N ALA A 95 -6.17 -13.68 -14.35
CA ALA A 95 -6.28 -15.05 -14.85
C ALA A 95 -5.74 -15.99 -13.76
N GLY A 96 -6.53 -16.98 -13.36
CA GLY A 96 -6.17 -17.91 -12.31
C GLY A 96 -7.10 -17.88 -11.10
N PRO A 97 -6.86 -18.76 -10.12
CA PRO A 97 -7.82 -19.01 -9.04
C PRO A 97 -7.87 -17.92 -7.94
N ALA A 98 -6.85 -17.09 -7.84
CA ALA A 98 -6.74 -16.09 -6.75
C ALA A 98 -6.38 -14.72 -7.31
N PRO A 99 -7.37 -13.85 -7.56
CA PRO A 99 -7.10 -12.44 -7.88
C PRO A 99 -6.36 -11.75 -6.74
N SER A 100 -5.57 -10.75 -7.08
CA SER A 100 -4.74 -10.03 -6.12
C SER A 100 -4.44 -8.59 -6.59
N GLY A 101 -3.76 -7.80 -5.77
CA GLY A 101 -3.45 -6.42 -6.12
C GLY A 101 -4.68 -5.52 -6.04
N LEU A 102 -5.10 -4.90 -7.13
CA LEU A 102 -6.27 -4.01 -7.13
C LEU A 102 -7.57 -4.72 -6.71
N ALA A 103 -7.67 -6.03 -6.91
CA ALA A 103 -8.82 -6.80 -6.44
C ALA A 103 -8.96 -6.84 -4.92
N ASP A 104 -7.87 -6.71 -4.18
CA ASP A 104 -7.89 -6.64 -2.70
C ASP A 104 -8.55 -5.34 -2.21
N VAL A 105 -8.63 -4.32 -3.07
CA VAL A 105 -9.20 -3.00 -2.78
C VAL A 105 -10.61 -2.86 -3.35
N ALA A 106 -10.79 -3.25 -4.60
CA ALA A 106 -12.00 -2.97 -5.38
C ALA A 106 -12.87 -4.22 -5.63
N GLY A 107 -12.41 -5.41 -5.22
CA GLY A 107 -13.03 -6.67 -5.56
C GLY A 107 -12.79 -7.07 -7.03
N ALA A 108 -13.24 -8.26 -7.39
CA ALA A 108 -13.20 -8.78 -8.76
C ALA A 108 -14.58 -9.20 -9.22
N VAL A 109 -14.83 -9.06 -10.52
CA VAL A 109 -16.06 -9.51 -11.18
C VAL A 109 -15.71 -10.41 -12.36
N PRO A 110 -16.63 -11.28 -12.84
CA PRO A 110 -16.38 -12.12 -14.01
C PRO A 110 -15.92 -11.33 -15.23
N VAL A 111 -15.02 -11.91 -16.01
CA VAL A 111 -14.54 -11.36 -17.28
C VAL A 111 -15.72 -11.06 -18.21
N GLY A 112 -15.66 -9.93 -18.90
CA GLY A 112 -16.73 -9.48 -19.80
C GLY A 112 -17.83 -8.64 -19.13
N ARG A 113 -18.02 -8.73 -17.81
CA ARG A 113 -19.07 -7.95 -17.12
C ARG A 113 -18.85 -6.44 -17.17
N ARG A 114 -17.58 -6.01 -17.26
CA ARG A 114 -17.20 -4.58 -17.38
C ARG A 114 -16.45 -4.27 -18.67
N GLY A 115 -16.59 -5.14 -19.68
CA GLY A 115 -15.93 -5.04 -20.96
C GLY A 115 -14.76 -6.02 -21.12
N GLU A 116 -14.40 -6.27 -22.37
CA GLU A 116 -13.36 -7.25 -22.74
C GLU A 116 -11.98 -6.60 -22.89
N THR A 117 -11.92 -5.31 -23.18
CA THR A 117 -10.68 -4.55 -23.34
C THR A 117 -10.36 -3.70 -22.10
N ALA A 118 -9.08 -3.38 -21.92
CA ALA A 118 -8.64 -2.48 -20.86
C ALA A 118 -9.32 -1.11 -20.94
N ARG A 119 -9.54 -0.61 -22.16
CA ARG A 119 -10.21 0.65 -22.42
C ARG A 119 -11.65 0.67 -21.92
N GLU A 120 -12.37 -0.43 -22.09
CA GLU A 120 -13.75 -0.56 -21.61
C GLU A 120 -13.83 -0.73 -20.09
N ARG A 121 -12.87 -1.43 -19.52
CA ARG A 121 -12.83 -1.67 -18.07
C ARG A 121 -12.36 -0.48 -17.25
N ILE A 122 -11.55 0.42 -17.85
CA ILE A 122 -11.01 1.56 -17.12
C ILE A 122 -12.11 2.59 -16.82
N VAL A 123 -12.36 2.81 -15.56
CA VAL A 123 -13.39 3.76 -15.09
C VAL A 123 -12.70 4.94 -14.44
N ARG A 124 -12.98 6.14 -14.94
CA ARG A 124 -12.58 7.39 -14.27
C ARG A 124 -13.48 7.60 -13.06
N ARG A 125 -12.89 7.82 -11.92
CA ARG A 125 -13.59 8.22 -10.70
C ARG A 125 -13.51 9.74 -10.54
#